data_a0cfe0bfc8256d6fdb98d61aa6e5f084
#
_entry.id   a0cfe0bfc8256d6fdb98d61aa6e5f084
#
_cell.length_a   1.000
_cell.length_b   1.000
_cell.length_c   1.000
_cell.angle_alpha   90.00
_cell.angle_beta   90.00
_cell.angle_gamma   90.00
#
_symmetry.space_group_name_H-M   'P 1'
#
loop_
_entity.id
_entity.type
_entity.pdbx_description
1 polymer ?
#
loop_
_entity_poly.entity_id
_entity_poly.type
_entity_poly.pdbx_seq_one_letter_code
_entity_poly.pdbx_strand_id
1 'polypeptide(L)'
;MKALVYLGRKDIQLQDIPIPEIGEGELLLCVEACGLCGSDLLKIDSAIRDRAVPLGHEVAGRVHAVGKGVTKFKKGDRIVVSHHVPCLDCHYCRRGTESMCREFKRTNLDPGGFSEFVRISARHVEHVALKLPASLPFTHATMIEPLSCVLRNLRRIGARQDDTVVVVGLGFIGLLTALALKRIGATVVGIDIDHMRVRAANKLGIHHAYTGKDGSVQSLVGRLTQNRGADALISTAGPSSMIPQRFEWVRDGGVLNVFAGYATQPKASIDLDALYHRELSIISSYSPQIEDLRAAHRIVVAGEIDLSLFARDSFGLEDFAEALRRVRGREILKAILLPGKGDEGEKKRPAAKKKRTAGKR
;
A
#
# COMPACT_ATOMS: atom_id res chain seq x y z
N MET A 1 4.40 -23.44 13.30
CA MET A 1 4.58 -21.98 13.22
C MET A 1 3.29 -21.26 13.49
N LYS A 2 3.35 -20.07 14.05
CA LYS A 2 2.17 -19.23 14.24
C LYS A 2 1.77 -18.52 12.95
N ALA A 3 0.45 -18.47 12.69
CA ALA A 3 -0.12 -17.75 11.55
C ALA A 3 -1.52 -17.24 11.88
N LEU A 4 -1.89 -16.10 11.30
CA LEU A 4 -3.27 -15.61 11.31
C LEU A 4 -4.04 -16.27 10.20
N VAL A 5 -4.97 -17.14 10.55
CA VAL A 5 -5.80 -17.90 9.62
C VAL A 5 -7.17 -17.25 9.51
N TYR A 6 -7.55 -16.87 8.30
CA TYR A 6 -8.88 -16.37 8.01
C TYR A 6 -9.82 -17.53 7.69
N LEU A 7 -10.80 -17.75 8.56
CA LEU A 7 -11.75 -18.86 8.48
C LEU A 7 -13.05 -18.51 7.74
N GLY A 8 -13.15 -17.29 7.20
CA GLY A 8 -14.39 -16.77 6.60
C GLY A 8 -15.21 -15.96 7.61
N ARG A 9 -16.27 -15.27 7.13
CA ARG A 9 -17.25 -14.54 7.96
C ARG A 9 -16.64 -13.60 9.02
N LYS A 10 -15.53 -12.95 8.70
CA LYS A 10 -14.77 -12.04 9.59
C LYS A 10 -14.02 -12.74 10.74
N ASP A 11 -13.97 -14.06 10.75
CA ASP A 11 -13.26 -14.83 11.75
C ASP A 11 -11.79 -14.99 11.37
N ILE A 12 -10.90 -14.44 12.20
CA ILE A 12 -9.45 -14.56 12.06
C ILE A 12 -8.90 -15.05 13.38
N GLN A 13 -8.17 -16.15 13.32
CA GLN A 13 -7.61 -16.79 14.50
C GLN A 13 -6.10 -16.95 14.36
N LEU A 14 -5.39 -16.70 15.45
CA LEU A 14 -3.99 -17.07 15.56
C LEU A 14 -3.93 -18.58 15.84
N GLN A 15 -3.33 -19.32 14.93
CA GLN A 15 -3.23 -20.78 15.00
C GLN A 15 -1.79 -21.25 14.83
N ASP A 16 -1.50 -22.42 15.38
CA ASP A 16 -0.28 -23.17 15.07
C ASP A 16 -0.53 -24.06 13.84
N ILE A 17 0.18 -23.80 12.76
CA ILE A 17 0.09 -24.56 11.52
C ILE A 17 1.46 -25.13 11.13
N PRO A 18 1.54 -26.17 10.30
CA PRO A 18 2.82 -26.67 9.79
C PRO A 18 3.64 -25.59 9.07
N ILE A 19 4.97 -25.66 9.20
CA ILE A 19 5.86 -24.83 8.37
C ILE A 19 5.79 -25.38 6.94
N PRO A 20 5.61 -24.54 5.90
CA PRO A 20 5.56 -25.00 4.52
C PRO A 20 6.88 -25.67 4.10
N GLU A 21 6.78 -26.81 3.45
CA GLU A 21 7.92 -27.44 2.79
C GLU A 21 8.24 -26.71 1.48
N ILE A 22 9.53 -26.62 1.15
CA ILE A 22 10.02 -25.98 -0.07
C ILE A 22 10.55 -27.01 -1.06
N GLY A 23 10.25 -26.79 -2.34
CA GLY A 23 10.73 -27.57 -3.46
C GLY A 23 11.93 -26.95 -4.18
N GLU A 24 12.23 -27.48 -5.36
CA GLU A 24 13.27 -26.95 -6.23
C GLU A 24 12.95 -25.53 -6.70
N GLY A 25 13.93 -24.64 -6.66
CA GLY A 25 13.78 -23.24 -7.03
C GLY A 25 13.07 -22.34 -6.01
N GLU A 26 12.57 -22.89 -4.91
CA GLU A 26 11.79 -22.18 -3.90
C GLU A 26 12.61 -21.66 -2.72
N LEU A 27 12.05 -20.75 -1.95
CA LEU A 27 12.61 -20.27 -0.69
C LEU A 27 11.60 -20.43 0.45
N LEU A 28 12.10 -20.69 1.65
CA LEU A 28 11.38 -20.45 2.89
C LEU A 28 11.89 -19.13 3.49
N LEU A 29 11.01 -18.17 3.68
CA LEU A 29 11.31 -16.87 4.26
C LEU A 29 10.80 -16.84 5.71
N CYS A 30 11.65 -16.49 6.66
CA CYS A 30 11.24 -16.02 7.98
C CYS A 30 10.73 -14.57 7.83
N VAL A 31 9.46 -14.33 8.13
CA VAL A 31 8.84 -13.00 8.00
C VAL A 31 9.23 -12.14 9.18
N GLU A 32 9.99 -11.10 8.94
CA GLU A 32 10.40 -10.13 9.98
C GLU A 32 9.38 -8.99 10.12
N ALA A 33 8.75 -8.60 9.01
CA ALA A 33 7.71 -7.59 8.99
C ALA A 33 6.73 -7.80 7.83
N CYS A 34 5.45 -7.53 8.09
CA CYS A 34 4.41 -7.51 7.07
C CYS A 34 3.43 -6.35 7.32
N GLY A 35 3.21 -5.50 6.33
CA GLY A 35 2.26 -4.40 6.42
C GLY A 35 0.80 -4.86 6.34
N LEU A 36 -0.09 -4.27 7.15
CA LEU A 36 -1.54 -4.45 7.05
C LEU A 36 -2.10 -3.48 6.01
N CYS A 37 -2.65 -4.01 4.93
CA CYS A 37 -3.21 -3.25 3.81
C CYS A 37 -4.73 -3.07 3.93
N GLY A 38 -5.26 -2.00 3.35
CA GLY A 38 -6.72 -1.81 3.20
C GLY A 38 -7.40 -2.94 2.42
N SER A 39 -6.70 -3.59 1.50
CA SER A 39 -7.23 -4.76 0.77
C SER A 39 -7.39 -5.99 1.67
N ASP A 40 -6.59 -6.16 2.72
CA ASP A 40 -6.80 -7.20 3.72
C ASP A 40 -8.07 -6.93 4.51
N LEU A 41 -8.34 -5.67 4.87
CA LEU A 41 -9.59 -5.27 5.53
C LEU A 41 -10.79 -5.60 4.64
N LEU A 42 -10.71 -5.29 3.34
CA LEU A 42 -11.79 -5.61 2.40
C LEU A 42 -12.02 -7.13 2.29
N LYS A 43 -10.96 -7.95 2.30
CA LYS A 43 -11.08 -9.41 2.31
C LYS A 43 -11.75 -9.90 3.59
N ILE A 44 -11.36 -9.35 4.73
CA ILE A 44 -11.92 -9.68 6.05
C ILE A 44 -13.40 -9.30 6.13
N ASP A 45 -13.78 -8.13 5.62
CA ASP A 45 -15.14 -7.61 5.70
C ASP A 45 -16.07 -8.22 4.64
N SER A 46 -15.52 -8.80 3.56
CA SER A 46 -16.32 -9.48 2.53
C SER A 46 -16.86 -10.80 3.07
N ALA A 47 -18.17 -10.85 3.32
CA ALA A 47 -18.87 -12.06 3.77
C ALA A 47 -18.90 -13.22 2.72
N ILE A 48 -18.23 -13.06 1.58
CA ILE A 48 -18.43 -13.83 0.36
C ILE A 48 -17.52 -15.08 0.27
N ARG A 49 -16.61 -15.32 1.21
CA ARG A 49 -15.62 -16.40 1.03
C ARG A 49 -15.69 -17.45 2.13
N ASP A 50 -16.16 -18.64 1.73
CA ASP A 50 -16.05 -19.87 2.51
C ASP A 50 -14.67 -20.56 2.39
N ARG A 51 -13.67 -19.85 1.90
CA ARG A 51 -12.30 -20.38 1.70
C ARG A 51 -11.30 -19.60 2.52
N ALA A 52 -10.37 -20.32 3.14
CA ALA A 52 -9.16 -19.72 3.69
C ALA A 52 -8.47 -18.85 2.63
N VAL A 53 -8.23 -17.58 2.93
CA VAL A 53 -7.60 -16.63 2.03
C VAL A 53 -6.30 -16.17 2.65
N PRO A 54 -5.17 -16.23 1.92
CA PRO A 54 -3.92 -15.66 2.40
C PRO A 54 -4.11 -14.18 2.74
N LEU A 55 -3.67 -13.81 3.95
CA LEU A 55 -3.63 -12.43 4.42
C LEU A 55 -2.18 -11.99 4.58
N GLY A 56 -1.96 -10.69 4.41
CA GLY A 56 -0.63 -10.12 4.45
C GLY A 56 0.16 -10.35 3.16
N HIS A 57 0.49 -9.26 2.48
CA HIS A 57 1.15 -9.30 1.18
C HIS A 57 2.27 -8.26 1.02
N GLU A 58 2.47 -7.40 2.01
CA GLU A 58 3.55 -6.44 2.06
C GLU A 58 4.71 -7.00 2.91
N VAL A 59 5.43 -8.01 2.39
CA VAL A 59 6.29 -8.90 3.16
C VAL A 59 7.77 -8.57 2.98
N ALA A 60 8.49 -8.47 4.10
CA ALA A 60 9.94 -8.41 4.14
C ALA A 60 10.49 -9.35 5.23
N GLY A 61 11.63 -9.98 4.99
CA GLY A 61 12.18 -10.94 5.94
C GLY A 61 13.56 -11.48 5.58
N ARG A 62 13.94 -12.57 6.25
CA ARG A 62 15.22 -13.27 6.04
C ARG A 62 14.98 -14.63 5.42
N VAL A 63 15.80 -14.98 4.46
CA VAL A 63 15.81 -16.33 3.86
C VAL A 63 16.22 -17.34 4.93
N HIS A 64 15.30 -18.22 5.31
CA HIS A 64 15.50 -19.27 6.30
C HIS A 64 16.09 -20.54 5.68
N ALA A 65 15.53 -20.94 4.54
CA ALA A 65 16.02 -22.10 3.77
C ALA A 65 15.91 -21.82 2.26
N VAL A 66 16.74 -22.54 1.51
CA VAL A 66 16.91 -22.39 0.06
C VAL A 66 16.72 -23.75 -0.60
N GLY A 67 15.80 -23.85 -1.54
CA GLY A 67 15.56 -25.03 -2.35
C GLY A 67 16.68 -25.29 -3.37
N LYS A 68 16.77 -26.53 -3.84
CA LYS A 68 17.74 -26.92 -4.86
C LYS A 68 17.60 -26.03 -6.11
N GLY A 69 18.72 -25.65 -6.73
CA GLY A 69 18.74 -24.84 -7.97
C GLY A 69 18.68 -23.33 -7.76
N VAL A 70 18.39 -22.83 -6.55
CA VAL A 70 18.41 -21.38 -6.28
C VAL A 70 19.85 -20.89 -6.15
N THR A 71 20.26 -19.99 -7.04
CA THR A 71 21.60 -19.36 -7.03
C THR A 71 21.58 -17.87 -6.61
N LYS A 72 20.44 -17.21 -6.76
CA LYS A 72 20.30 -15.77 -6.47
C LYS A 72 20.36 -15.42 -4.98
N PHE A 73 19.94 -16.36 -4.12
CA PHE A 73 19.78 -16.13 -2.69
C PHE A 73 20.47 -17.23 -1.87
N LYS A 74 20.83 -16.87 -0.63
CA LYS A 74 21.37 -17.80 0.37
C LYS A 74 20.68 -17.58 1.70
N LYS A 75 20.76 -18.57 2.60
CA LYS A 75 20.29 -18.45 3.98
C LYS A 75 20.85 -17.20 4.65
N GLY A 76 19.99 -16.44 5.32
CA GLY A 76 20.31 -15.18 5.98
C GLY A 76 20.15 -13.94 5.09
N ASP A 77 20.04 -14.06 3.77
CA ASP A 77 19.78 -12.91 2.91
C ASP A 77 18.48 -12.21 3.33
N ARG A 78 18.54 -10.88 3.37
CA ARG A 78 17.39 -10.03 3.62
C ARG A 78 16.69 -9.75 2.31
N ILE A 79 15.37 -9.95 2.24
CA ILE A 79 14.61 -9.76 1.00
C ILE A 79 13.24 -9.11 1.27
N VAL A 80 12.73 -8.46 0.25
CA VAL A 80 11.32 -8.14 0.05
C VAL A 80 10.79 -8.96 -1.10
N VAL A 81 9.53 -9.33 -1.06
CA VAL A 81 8.89 -10.10 -2.12
C VAL A 81 7.47 -9.60 -2.39
N SER A 82 7.12 -9.43 -3.66
CA SER A 82 5.73 -9.19 -4.05
C SER A 82 4.95 -10.51 -4.01
N HIS A 83 3.69 -10.42 -3.59
CA HIS A 83 2.82 -11.59 -3.46
C HIS A 83 2.27 -12.12 -4.78
N HIS A 84 2.32 -11.32 -5.84
CA HIS A 84 1.87 -11.72 -7.16
C HIS A 84 3.03 -11.71 -8.16
N VAL A 85 3.00 -12.69 -9.08
CA VAL A 85 3.95 -12.79 -10.19
C VAL A 85 3.21 -13.13 -11.48
N PRO A 86 3.41 -12.37 -12.57
CA PRO A 86 2.75 -12.60 -13.85
C PRO A 86 3.38 -13.78 -14.62
N CYS A 87 2.72 -14.25 -15.70
CA CYS A 87 3.30 -15.29 -16.56
C CYS A 87 4.35 -14.77 -17.54
N LEU A 88 4.42 -13.49 -17.75
CA LEU A 88 5.33 -12.78 -18.65
C LEU A 88 5.14 -13.06 -20.15
N ASP A 89 4.26 -13.97 -20.52
CA ASP A 89 4.09 -14.41 -21.92
C ASP A 89 2.68 -14.18 -22.48
N CYS A 90 1.63 -14.03 -21.68
CA CYS A 90 0.26 -13.86 -22.18
C CYS A 90 0.04 -12.49 -22.82
N HIS A 91 -1.10 -12.34 -23.51
CA HIS A 91 -1.51 -11.08 -24.13
C HIS A 91 -1.39 -9.87 -23.20
N TYR A 92 -1.83 -10.00 -21.95
CA TYR A 92 -1.78 -8.90 -20.97
C TYR A 92 -0.33 -8.53 -20.58
N CYS A 93 0.54 -9.52 -20.41
CA CYS A 93 1.95 -9.28 -20.09
C CYS A 93 2.67 -8.57 -21.24
N ARG A 94 2.49 -9.05 -22.46
CA ARG A 94 3.11 -8.45 -23.66
C ARG A 94 2.65 -7.02 -23.94
N ARG A 95 1.46 -6.63 -23.45
CA ARG A 95 0.93 -5.26 -23.54
C ARG A 95 1.21 -4.38 -22.32
N GLY A 96 2.05 -4.82 -21.38
CA GLY A 96 2.37 -4.04 -20.18
C GLY A 96 1.17 -3.87 -19.23
N THR A 97 0.28 -4.87 -19.17
CA THR A 97 -0.85 -4.90 -18.23
C THR A 97 -0.81 -6.17 -17.37
N GLU A 98 0.36 -6.45 -16.80
CA GLU A 98 0.69 -7.66 -16.05
C GLU A 98 -0.31 -8.00 -14.94
N SER A 99 -0.84 -6.98 -14.24
CA SER A 99 -1.85 -7.18 -13.18
C SER A 99 -3.18 -7.75 -13.69
N MET A 100 -3.42 -7.76 -15.01
CA MET A 100 -4.57 -8.39 -15.64
C MET A 100 -4.27 -9.84 -16.07
N CYS A 101 -3.03 -10.28 -16.00
CA CYS A 101 -2.63 -11.66 -16.26
C CYS A 101 -3.37 -12.63 -15.32
N ARG A 102 -3.84 -13.75 -15.86
CA ARG A 102 -4.57 -14.75 -15.09
C ARG A 102 -3.68 -15.37 -14.00
N GLU A 103 -2.41 -15.64 -14.32
CA GLU A 103 -1.46 -16.19 -13.35
C GLU A 103 -1.14 -15.18 -12.26
N PHE A 104 -0.96 -13.90 -12.59
CA PHE A 104 -0.79 -12.85 -11.58
C PHE A 104 -1.89 -12.92 -10.52
N LYS A 105 -3.14 -13.04 -10.92
CA LYS A 105 -4.30 -13.08 -10.00
C LYS A 105 -4.42 -14.39 -9.20
N ARG A 106 -3.73 -15.46 -9.64
CA ARG A 106 -3.76 -16.79 -8.99
C ARG A 106 -2.60 -17.01 -8.04
N THR A 107 -1.47 -16.34 -8.27
CA THR A 107 -0.28 -16.48 -7.43
C THR A 107 -0.45 -15.76 -6.11
N ASN A 108 0.19 -16.27 -5.07
CA ASN A 108 0.29 -15.64 -3.76
C ASN A 108 1.46 -16.26 -2.98
N LEU A 109 1.79 -15.68 -1.84
CA LEU A 109 2.67 -16.27 -0.85
C LEU A 109 1.89 -17.32 -0.05
N ASP A 110 2.54 -18.37 0.38
CA ASP A 110 1.92 -19.48 1.10
C ASP A 110 2.50 -19.62 2.51
N PRO A 111 1.69 -19.43 3.57
CA PRO A 111 0.24 -19.18 3.60
C PRO A 111 -0.17 -17.71 3.48
N GLY A 112 0.76 -16.77 3.43
CA GLY A 112 0.61 -15.32 3.46
C GLY A 112 1.46 -14.69 4.54
N GLY A 113 1.70 -13.38 4.46
CA GLY A 113 2.70 -12.68 5.26
C GLY A 113 2.32 -12.47 6.74
N PHE A 114 1.08 -12.76 7.15
CA PHE A 114 0.72 -12.75 8.56
C PHE A 114 1.01 -14.10 9.22
N SER A 115 2.19 -14.65 8.96
CA SER A 115 2.72 -15.89 9.51
C SER A 115 4.22 -15.77 9.77
N GLU A 116 4.76 -16.62 10.64
CA GLU A 116 6.21 -16.61 10.96
C GLU A 116 7.07 -16.99 9.75
N PHE A 117 6.58 -17.89 8.90
CA PHE A 117 7.27 -18.32 7.68
C PHE A 117 6.32 -18.31 6.49
N VAL A 118 6.87 -17.99 5.33
CA VAL A 118 6.17 -18.11 4.04
C VAL A 118 7.04 -18.86 3.02
N ARG A 119 6.43 -19.73 2.25
CA ARG A 119 7.00 -20.31 1.06
C ARG A 119 6.90 -19.34 -0.09
N ILE A 120 8.00 -19.16 -0.80
CA ILE A 120 8.11 -18.31 -1.97
C ILE A 120 8.38 -19.22 -3.16
N SER A 121 7.45 -19.32 -4.11
CA SER A 121 7.58 -20.20 -5.26
C SER A 121 8.75 -19.79 -6.15
N ALA A 122 9.28 -20.75 -6.91
CA ALA A 122 10.40 -20.55 -7.83
C ALA A 122 10.23 -19.32 -8.73
N ARG A 123 9.01 -19.07 -9.19
CA ARG A 123 8.65 -17.93 -10.03
C ARG A 123 8.75 -16.59 -9.31
N HIS A 124 8.29 -16.52 -8.05
CA HIS A 124 8.48 -15.33 -7.22
C HIS A 124 9.97 -15.09 -6.96
N VAL A 125 10.74 -16.15 -6.68
CA VAL A 125 12.20 -16.09 -6.47
C VAL A 125 12.89 -15.49 -7.69
N GLU A 126 12.49 -15.88 -8.88
CA GLU A 126 13.11 -15.44 -10.12
C GLU A 126 12.79 -13.96 -10.44
N HIS A 127 11.56 -13.52 -10.28
CA HIS A 127 11.09 -12.28 -10.87
C HIS A 127 10.81 -11.14 -9.87
N VAL A 128 10.34 -11.46 -8.65
CA VAL A 128 9.77 -10.46 -7.73
C VAL A 128 10.34 -10.50 -6.30
N ALA A 129 11.33 -11.35 -6.03
CA ALA A 129 12.11 -11.32 -4.80
C ALA A 129 13.35 -10.43 -5.00
N LEU A 130 13.57 -9.45 -4.11
CA LEU A 130 14.64 -8.46 -4.21
C LEU A 130 15.43 -8.39 -2.91
N LYS A 131 16.77 -8.35 -3.01
CA LYS A 131 17.68 -8.23 -1.85
C LYS A 131 17.57 -6.85 -1.21
N LEU A 132 17.68 -6.82 0.11
CA LEU A 132 17.68 -5.61 0.91
C LEU A 132 19.05 -5.39 1.56
N PRO A 133 19.55 -4.14 1.62
CA PRO A 133 20.77 -3.83 2.37
C PRO A 133 20.56 -4.03 3.87
N ALA A 134 21.65 -4.29 4.60
CA ALA A 134 21.61 -4.50 6.04
C ALA A 134 21.08 -3.27 6.82
N SER A 135 21.31 -2.08 6.29
CA SER A 135 20.92 -0.80 6.89
C SER A 135 19.40 -0.52 6.80
N LEU A 136 18.65 -1.13 5.88
CA LEU A 136 17.24 -0.85 5.71
C LEU A 136 16.41 -1.63 6.73
N PRO A 137 15.63 -0.98 7.62
CA PRO A 137 14.72 -1.67 8.52
C PRO A 137 13.65 -2.46 7.75
N PHE A 138 13.28 -3.65 8.23
CA PHE A 138 12.23 -4.44 7.58
C PHE A 138 10.88 -3.72 7.57
N THR A 139 10.58 -2.95 8.60
CA THR A 139 9.38 -2.11 8.67
C THR A 139 9.32 -1.09 7.53
N HIS A 140 10.44 -0.54 7.08
CA HIS A 140 10.49 0.34 5.91
C HIS A 140 10.40 -0.47 4.60
N ALA A 141 11.02 -1.65 4.56
CA ALA A 141 10.99 -2.51 3.39
C ALA A 141 9.57 -2.99 3.03
N THR A 142 8.66 -3.14 4.01
CA THR A 142 7.24 -3.46 3.74
C THR A 142 6.54 -2.41 2.88
N MET A 143 7.06 -1.17 2.84
CA MET A 143 6.48 -0.08 2.03
C MET A 143 6.82 -0.18 0.54
N ILE A 144 7.72 -1.09 0.15
CA ILE A 144 8.13 -1.25 -1.27
C ILE A 144 6.94 -1.71 -2.12
N GLU A 145 6.14 -2.65 -1.63
CA GLU A 145 4.96 -3.13 -2.36
C GLU A 145 3.93 -2.01 -2.56
N PRO A 146 3.41 -1.32 -1.53
CA PRO A 146 2.45 -0.24 -1.73
C PRO A 146 3.02 0.96 -2.50
N LEU A 147 4.30 1.29 -2.34
CA LEU A 147 4.94 2.32 -3.17
C LEU A 147 4.97 1.91 -4.65
N SER A 148 5.18 0.64 -4.94
CA SER A 148 5.15 0.15 -6.32
C SER A 148 3.76 0.30 -6.96
N CYS A 149 2.68 0.10 -6.19
CA CYS A 149 1.31 0.40 -6.62
C CYS A 149 1.14 1.89 -6.95
N VAL A 150 1.67 2.76 -6.08
CA VAL A 150 1.64 4.22 -6.28
C VAL A 150 2.41 4.61 -7.54
N LEU A 151 3.64 4.13 -7.72
CA LEU A 151 4.46 4.47 -8.90
C LEU A 151 3.79 4.04 -10.20
N ARG A 152 3.20 2.85 -10.22
CA ARG A 152 2.40 2.42 -11.36
C ARG A 152 1.23 3.36 -11.62
N ASN A 153 0.53 3.77 -10.57
CA ASN A 153 -0.58 4.70 -10.70
C ASN A 153 -0.13 6.03 -11.32
N LEU A 154 0.97 6.62 -10.82
CA LEU A 154 1.53 7.86 -11.34
C LEU A 154 1.97 7.73 -12.81
N ARG A 155 2.59 6.61 -13.17
CA ARG A 155 2.97 6.32 -14.56
C ARG A 155 1.73 6.20 -15.47
N ARG A 156 0.66 5.55 -15.01
CA ARG A 156 -0.57 5.41 -15.80
C ARG A 156 -1.30 6.72 -16.05
N ILE A 157 -1.28 7.65 -15.10
CA ILE A 157 -1.87 8.99 -15.29
C ILE A 157 -0.93 9.95 -16.02
N GLY A 158 0.31 9.54 -16.30
CA GLY A 158 1.29 10.38 -16.96
C GLY A 158 1.78 11.55 -16.12
N ALA A 159 1.82 11.40 -14.77
CA ALA A 159 2.25 12.46 -13.86
C ALA A 159 3.69 12.91 -14.16
N ARG A 160 3.90 14.23 -14.20
CA ARG A 160 5.16 14.89 -14.57
C ARG A 160 5.61 15.88 -13.52
N GLN A 161 6.86 16.32 -13.64
CA GLN A 161 7.35 17.51 -12.98
C GLN A 161 6.47 18.71 -13.37
N ASP A 162 6.27 19.63 -12.43
CA ASP A 162 5.48 20.86 -12.57
C ASP A 162 3.96 20.67 -12.71
N ASP A 163 3.44 19.42 -12.75
CA ASP A 163 2.02 19.18 -12.65
C ASP A 163 1.47 19.66 -11.30
N THR A 164 0.25 20.18 -11.30
CA THR A 164 -0.55 20.37 -10.07
C THR A 164 -1.48 19.18 -9.92
N VAL A 165 -1.30 18.38 -8.86
CA VAL A 165 -2.06 17.15 -8.63
C VAL A 165 -2.83 17.22 -7.32
N VAL A 166 -4.15 17.05 -7.40
CA VAL A 166 -5.01 16.93 -6.21
C VAL A 166 -5.04 15.48 -5.73
N VAL A 167 -4.72 15.25 -4.45
CA VAL A 167 -4.84 13.95 -3.80
C VAL A 167 -5.96 14.00 -2.78
N VAL A 168 -7.04 13.28 -3.03
CA VAL A 168 -8.20 13.18 -2.13
C VAL A 168 -8.09 11.92 -1.27
N GLY A 169 -8.05 12.12 0.05
CA GLY A 169 -7.74 11.10 1.04
C GLY A 169 -6.25 11.08 1.38
N LEU A 170 -5.90 11.53 2.59
CA LEU A 170 -4.53 11.57 3.12
C LEU A 170 -4.30 10.45 4.14
N GLY A 171 -4.90 9.27 3.91
CA GLY A 171 -4.51 8.04 4.57
C GLY A 171 -3.14 7.57 4.09
N PHE A 172 -2.74 6.36 4.47
CA PHE A 172 -1.43 5.80 4.11
C PHE A 172 -1.12 5.89 2.60
N ILE A 173 -2.01 5.41 1.73
CA ILE A 173 -1.81 5.44 0.26
C ILE A 173 -1.80 6.86 -0.28
N GLY A 174 -2.69 7.74 0.21
CA GLY A 174 -2.71 9.14 -0.24
C GLY A 174 -1.45 9.91 0.14
N LEU A 175 -0.95 9.74 1.36
CA LEU A 175 0.31 10.35 1.80
C LEU A 175 1.52 9.77 1.03
N LEU A 176 1.54 8.46 0.77
CA LEU A 176 2.60 7.84 -0.02
C LEU A 176 2.56 8.34 -1.48
N THR A 177 1.36 8.54 -2.04
CA THR A 177 1.16 9.16 -3.36
C THR A 177 1.66 10.61 -3.38
N ALA A 178 1.31 11.39 -2.35
CA ALA A 178 1.77 12.77 -2.22
C ALA A 178 3.30 12.87 -2.14
N LEU A 179 3.95 11.99 -1.39
CA LEU A 179 5.41 11.92 -1.31
C LEU A 179 6.06 11.53 -2.64
N ALA A 180 5.48 10.57 -3.36
CA ALA A 180 5.98 10.17 -4.68
C ALA A 180 5.83 11.30 -5.72
N LEU A 181 4.73 12.04 -5.69
CA LEU A 181 4.51 13.23 -6.51
C LEU A 181 5.50 14.34 -6.18
N LYS A 182 5.67 14.66 -4.89
CA LYS A 182 6.67 15.63 -4.42
C LYS A 182 8.08 15.26 -4.89
N ARG A 183 8.43 13.97 -4.84
CA ARG A 183 9.73 13.47 -5.30
C ARG A 183 9.99 13.79 -6.78
N ILE A 184 8.99 13.74 -7.63
CA ILE A 184 9.13 14.06 -9.06
C ILE A 184 9.00 15.57 -9.36
N GLY A 185 8.77 16.40 -8.35
CA GLY A 185 8.68 17.87 -8.51
C GLY A 185 7.26 18.38 -8.82
N ALA A 186 6.22 17.56 -8.65
CA ALA A 186 4.84 18.01 -8.82
C ALA A 186 4.36 18.83 -7.61
N THR A 187 3.48 19.81 -7.86
CA THR A 187 2.74 20.53 -6.82
C THR A 187 1.59 19.67 -6.34
N VAL A 188 1.60 19.31 -5.05
CA VAL A 188 0.58 18.44 -4.46
C VAL A 188 -0.44 19.26 -3.65
N VAL A 189 -1.72 19.11 -3.97
CA VAL A 189 -2.84 19.62 -3.18
C VAL A 189 -3.50 18.44 -2.48
N GLY A 190 -3.26 18.30 -1.17
CA GLY A 190 -3.79 17.21 -0.37
C GLY A 190 -5.11 17.58 0.33
N ILE A 191 -6.11 16.73 0.23
CA ILE A 191 -7.44 16.95 0.84
C ILE A 191 -7.81 15.76 1.70
N ASP A 192 -8.19 16.00 2.96
CA ASP A 192 -8.81 15.00 3.84
C ASP A 192 -9.83 15.66 4.75
N ILE A 193 -10.80 14.89 5.26
CA ILE A 193 -11.77 15.35 6.27
C ILE A 193 -11.17 15.31 7.68
N ASP A 194 -10.07 14.59 7.87
CA ASP A 194 -9.40 14.36 9.16
C ASP A 194 -8.22 15.33 9.34
N HIS A 195 -8.34 16.21 10.32
CA HIS A 195 -7.27 17.17 10.68
C HIS A 195 -5.95 16.50 11.08
N MET A 196 -5.97 15.28 11.64
CA MET A 196 -4.74 14.57 12.00
C MET A 196 -3.95 14.18 10.75
N ARG A 197 -4.65 13.75 9.69
CA ARG A 197 -4.05 13.38 8.41
C ARG A 197 -3.49 14.59 7.67
N VAL A 198 -4.22 15.72 7.70
CA VAL A 198 -3.72 17.00 7.17
C VAL A 198 -2.44 17.42 7.90
N ARG A 199 -2.41 17.33 9.24
CA ARG A 199 -1.18 17.59 10.01
C ARG A 199 -0.05 16.64 9.66
N ALA A 200 -0.34 15.36 9.41
CA ALA A 200 0.65 14.38 8.96
C ALA A 200 1.22 14.77 7.60
N ALA A 201 0.39 15.18 6.64
CA ALA A 201 0.81 15.68 5.34
C ALA A 201 1.76 16.89 5.46
N ASN A 202 1.39 17.88 6.29
CA ASN A 202 2.24 19.05 6.54
C ASN A 202 3.60 18.68 7.14
N LYS A 203 3.65 17.72 8.09
CA LYS A 203 4.92 17.21 8.65
C LYS A 203 5.80 16.53 7.60
N LEU A 204 5.20 15.94 6.58
CA LEU A 204 5.90 15.33 5.44
C LEU A 204 6.27 16.36 4.35
N GLY A 205 5.99 17.65 4.59
CA GLY A 205 6.29 18.75 3.68
C GLY A 205 5.34 18.82 2.48
N ILE A 206 4.10 18.38 2.64
CA ILE A 206 3.01 18.62 1.69
C ILE A 206 2.27 19.88 2.18
N HIS A 207 2.78 21.05 1.76
CA HIS A 207 2.36 22.34 2.31
C HIS A 207 0.96 22.79 1.88
N HIS A 208 0.43 22.26 0.77
CA HIS A 208 -0.96 22.53 0.34
C HIS A 208 -1.89 21.39 0.78
N ALA A 209 -1.87 21.04 2.08
CA ALA A 209 -2.76 20.06 2.67
C ALA A 209 -3.85 20.76 3.49
N TYR A 210 -5.12 20.45 3.20
CA TYR A 210 -6.27 21.13 3.78
C TYR A 210 -7.35 20.16 4.24
N THR A 211 -8.04 20.57 5.29
CA THR A 211 -9.29 19.92 5.68
C THR A 211 -10.39 20.54 4.82
N GLY A 212 -10.97 19.78 3.89
CA GLY A 212 -11.85 20.34 2.89
C GLY A 212 -13.24 19.73 2.83
N LYS A 213 -14.23 20.62 2.78
CA LYS A 213 -15.49 20.39 2.08
C LYS A 213 -15.33 20.99 0.67
N ASP A 214 -15.89 20.35 -0.33
CA ASP A 214 -15.58 20.54 -1.75
C ASP A 214 -15.52 21.97 -2.31
N GLY A 215 -16.36 22.91 -1.85
CA GLY A 215 -16.38 24.27 -2.38
C GLY A 215 -15.11 25.11 -2.15
N SER A 216 -14.30 24.78 -1.14
CA SER A 216 -13.02 25.46 -0.88
C SER A 216 -11.87 24.93 -1.73
N VAL A 217 -11.98 23.68 -2.23
CA VAL A 217 -10.92 23.00 -3.00
C VAL A 217 -10.79 23.60 -4.39
N GLN A 218 -11.92 23.86 -5.07
CA GLN A 218 -11.93 24.46 -6.40
C GLN A 218 -11.25 25.84 -6.39
N SER A 219 -11.60 26.70 -5.43
CA SER A 219 -10.97 28.01 -5.27
C SER A 219 -9.46 27.92 -4.99
N LEU A 220 -9.04 26.94 -4.19
CA LEU A 220 -7.63 26.70 -3.88
C LEU A 220 -6.86 26.26 -5.12
N VAL A 221 -7.38 25.26 -5.84
CA VAL A 221 -6.80 24.78 -7.10
C VAL A 221 -6.74 25.92 -8.11
N GLY A 222 -7.82 26.71 -8.25
CA GLY A 222 -7.87 27.88 -9.12
C GLY A 222 -6.74 28.87 -8.83
N ARG A 223 -6.51 29.23 -7.55
CA ARG A 223 -5.40 30.13 -7.17
C ARG A 223 -4.02 29.57 -7.55
N LEU A 224 -3.80 28.27 -7.35
CA LEU A 224 -2.50 27.63 -7.65
C LEU A 224 -2.26 27.43 -9.15
N THR A 225 -3.31 27.40 -9.95
CA THR A 225 -3.25 27.09 -11.37
C THR A 225 -3.74 28.23 -12.27
N GLN A 226 -3.91 29.45 -11.75
CA GLN A 226 -4.44 30.59 -12.48
C GLN A 226 -5.81 30.29 -13.14
N ASN A 227 -6.67 29.61 -12.39
CA ASN A 227 -8.00 29.12 -12.80
C ASN A 227 -8.00 28.07 -13.92
N ARG A 228 -6.86 27.49 -14.28
CA ARG A 228 -6.77 26.42 -15.28
C ARG A 228 -7.38 25.10 -14.76
N GLY A 229 -7.28 24.82 -13.49
CA GLY A 229 -7.58 23.53 -12.89
C GLY A 229 -6.34 22.64 -12.73
N ALA A 230 -6.45 21.55 -11.98
CA ALA A 230 -5.37 20.59 -11.73
C ALA A 230 -5.11 19.73 -12.95
N ASP A 231 -3.86 19.31 -13.17
CA ASP A 231 -3.48 18.39 -14.25
C ASP A 231 -4.04 17.00 -14.02
N ALA A 232 -4.08 16.55 -12.76
CA ALA A 232 -4.72 15.32 -12.35
C ALA A 232 -5.35 15.43 -10.97
N LEU A 233 -6.39 14.60 -10.75
CA LEU A 233 -6.96 14.34 -9.44
C LEU A 233 -6.87 12.85 -9.15
N ILE A 234 -6.28 12.48 -8.01
CA ILE A 234 -6.17 11.10 -7.54
C ILE A 234 -7.11 10.89 -6.36
N SER A 235 -8.14 10.05 -6.56
CA SER A 235 -9.11 9.70 -5.53
C SER A 235 -8.70 8.41 -4.82
N THR A 236 -8.17 8.52 -3.60
CA THR A 236 -7.82 7.38 -2.75
C THR A 236 -8.87 7.10 -1.66
N ALA A 237 -9.85 7.97 -1.52
CA ALA A 237 -10.91 7.87 -0.50
C ALA A 237 -12.13 8.72 -0.86
N GLY A 238 -13.18 8.54 -0.06
CA GLY A 238 -14.43 9.29 -0.16
C GLY A 238 -15.53 8.52 -0.89
N PRO A 239 -16.77 9.03 -0.87
CA PRO A 239 -17.89 8.37 -1.51
C PRO A 239 -17.82 8.46 -3.04
N SER A 240 -18.30 7.40 -3.72
CA SER A 240 -18.39 7.34 -5.18
C SER A 240 -19.25 8.46 -5.78
N SER A 241 -20.28 8.91 -5.04
CA SER A 241 -21.18 10.00 -5.45
C SER A 241 -20.46 11.35 -5.62
N MET A 242 -19.29 11.54 -5.03
CA MET A 242 -18.49 12.76 -5.17
C MET A 242 -17.55 12.74 -6.39
N ILE A 243 -17.38 11.61 -7.04
CA ILE A 243 -16.50 11.47 -8.21
C ILE A 243 -16.90 12.43 -9.35
N PRO A 244 -18.20 12.58 -9.71
CA PRO A 244 -18.59 13.48 -10.79
C PRO A 244 -18.22 14.95 -10.51
N GLN A 245 -18.50 15.45 -9.31
CA GLN A 245 -18.22 16.84 -8.91
C GLN A 245 -16.71 17.16 -8.92
N ARG A 246 -15.87 16.18 -8.70
CA ARG A 246 -14.40 16.36 -8.69
C ARG A 246 -13.80 16.65 -10.06
N PHE A 247 -14.53 16.40 -11.15
CA PHE A 247 -14.10 16.82 -12.49
C PHE A 247 -13.98 18.33 -12.63
N GLU A 248 -14.72 19.12 -11.84
CA GLU A 248 -14.63 20.58 -11.85
C GLU A 248 -13.28 21.11 -11.34
N TRP A 249 -12.52 20.27 -10.62
CA TRP A 249 -11.19 20.64 -10.11
C TRP A 249 -10.07 20.35 -11.11
N VAL A 250 -10.40 19.62 -12.17
CA VAL A 250 -9.43 19.15 -13.18
C VAL A 250 -9.53 20.06 -14.41
N ARG A 251 -8.40 20.41 -14.98
CA ARG A 251 -8.35 21.20 -16.23
C ARG A 251 -8.92 20.43 -17.42
N ASP A 252 -9.19 21.14 -18.50
CA ASP A 252 -9.50 20.51 -19.80
C ASP A 252 -8.28 19.67 -20.25
N GLY A 253 -8.52 18.51 -20.82
CA GLY A 253 -7.49 17.53 -21.15
C GLY A 253 -6.84 16.86 -19.95
N GLY A 254 -7.39 17.04 -18.72
CA GLY A 254 -6.83 16.50 -17.49
C GLY A 254 -7.33 15.10 -17.14
N VAL A 255 -6.85 14.58 -15.99
CA VAL A 255 -7.07 13.19 -15.59
C VAL A 255 -7.77 13.11 -14.23
N LEU A 256 -8.89 12.40 -14.14
CA LEU A 256 -9.44 11.90 -12.90
C LEU A 256 -9.02 10.44 -12.70
N ASN A 257 -8.31 10.18 -11.61
CA ASN A 257 -7.80 8.85 -11.31
C ASN A 257 -8.56 8.22 -10.15
N VAL A 258 -9.05 7.00 -10.35
CA VAL A 258 -9.71 6.17 -9.35
C VAL A 258 -8.68 5.19 -8.77
N PHE A 259 -8.19 5.48 -7.57
CA PHE A 259 -7.16 4.68 -6.88
C PHE A 259 -7.67 4.12 -5.55
N ALA A 260 -8.92 3.70 -5.53
CA ALA A 260 -9.59 3.03 -4.40
C ALA A 260 -10.65 2.04 -4.92
N GLY A 261 -11.04 1.10 -4.05
CA GLY A 261 -12.17 0.20 -4.33
C GLY A 261 -13.49 0.82 -3.85
N TYR A 262 -14.54 0.66 -4.66
CA TYR A 262 -15.90 1.17 -4.39
C TYR A 262 -16.95 0.05 -4.41
N ALA A 263 -16.57 -1.19 -4.16
CA ALA A 263 -17.41 -2.37 -4.34
C ALA A 263 -18.74 -2.35 -3.55
N THR A 264 -18.76 -1.67 -2.40
CA THR A 264 -19.95 -1.58 -1.53
C THR A 264 -20.69 -0.25 -1.66
N GLN A 265 -20.31 0.61 -2.61
CA GLN A 265 -20.89 1.93 -2.78
C GLN A 265 -21.81 2.01 -3.99
N PRO A 266 -22.77 2.97 -4.01
CA PRO A 266 -23.60 3.24 -5.18
C PRO A 266 -22.78 3.54 -6.43
N LYS A 267 -23.36 3.28 -7.60
CA LYS A 267 -22.77 3.69 -8.88
C LYS A 267 -22.76 5.21 -8.99
N ALA A 268 -21.65 5.77 -9.52
CA ALA A 268 -21.58 7.19 -9.87
C ALA A 268 -22.06 7.40 -11.30
N SER A 269 -22.85 8.45 -11.53
CA SER A 269 -23.21 8.93 -12.87
C SER A 269 -22.14 9.91 -13.34
N ILE A 270 -21.75 9.81 -14.61
CA ILE A 270 -20.73 10.67 -15.22
C ILE A 270 -21.38 11.36 -16.41
N ASP A 271 -21.19 12.67 -16.50
CA ASP A 271 -21.61 13.48 -17.64
C ASP A 271 -20.67 13.18 -18.83
N LEU A 272 -21.19 12.46 -19.82
CA LEU A 272 -20.42 12.07 -21.00
C LEU A 272 -20.18 13.25 -21.95
N ASP A 273 -21.07 14.24 -21.97
CA ASP A 273 -20.93 15.42 -22.79
C ASP A 273 -19.77 16.30 -22.28
N ALA A 274 -19.73 16.53 -20.98
CA ALA A 274 -18.60 17.20 -20.34
C ALA A 274 -17.28 16.42 -20.53
N LEU A 275 -17.31 15.09 -20.44
CA LEU A 275 -16.13 14.26 -20.68
C LEU A 275 -15.59 14.44 -22.11
N TYR A 276 -16.49 14.48 -23.11
CA TYR A 276 -16.15 14.62 -24.52
C TYR A 276 -15.60 16.03 -24.83
N HIS A 277 -16.35 17.07 -24.50
CA HIS A 277 -16.00 18.45 -24.85
C HIS A 277 -14.76 18.98 -24.13
N ARG A 278 -14.47 18.46 -22.93
CA ARG A 278 -13.32 18.83 -22.14
C ARG A 278 -12.13 17.87 -22.30
N GLU A 279 -12.23 16.86 -23.17
CA GLU A 279 -11.22 15.81 -23.38
C GLU A 279 -10.71 15.18 -22.08
N LEU A 280 -11.61 14.96 -21.10
CA LEU A 280 -11.23 14.43 -19.80
C LEU A 280 -10.95 12.92 -19.87
N SER A 281 -9.99 12.47 -19.08
CA SER A 281 -9.67 11.04 -18.95
C SER A 281 -10.05 10.50 -17.58
N ILE A 282 -10.61 9.29 -17.55
CA ILE A 282 -10.80 8.50 -16.32
C ILE A 282 -9.85 7.33 -16.36
N ILE A 283 -8.93 7.29 -15.40
CA ILE A 283 -7.90 6.24 -15.32
C ILE A 283 -7.98 5.55 -13.96
N SER A 284 -7.77 4.23 -13.95
CA SER A 284 -7.62 3.45 -12.71
C SER A 284 -6.32 2.65 -12.74
N SER A 285 -5.84 2.26 -11.58
CA SER A 285 -4.69 1.38 -11.42
C SER A 285 -4.96 0.30 -10.38
N TYR A 286 -4.53 -0.93 -10.66
CA TYR A 286 -4.68 -2.06 -9.77
C TYR A 286 -3.38 -2.85 -9.70
N SER A 287 -2.78 -2.95 -8.51
CA SER A 287 -1.55 -3.70 -8.22
C SER A 287 -0.31 -3.21 -8.99
N PRO A 288 0.91 -3.55 -8.62
CA PRO A 288 2.11 -3.11 -9.35
C PRO A 288 2.42 -4.01 -10.54
N GLN A 289 3.38 -3.58 -11.36
CA GLN A 289 4.13 -4.40 -12.30
C GLN A 289 5.53 -4.66 -11.76
N ILE A 290 6.28 -5.58 -12.39
CA ILE A 290 7.65 -5.91 -11.95
C ILE A 290 8.57 -4.68 -12.02
N GLU A 291 8.44 -3.85 -13.05
CA GLU A 291 9.25 -2.64 -13.18
C GLU A 291 8.96 -1.61 -12.08
N ASP A 292 7.67 -1.47 -11.68
CA ASP A 292 7.26 -0.55 -10.61
C ASP A 292 7.78 -1.05 -9.25
N LEU A 293 7.79 -2.39 -9.03
CA LEU A 293 8.38 -3.00 -7.84
C LEU A 293 9.88 -2.71 -7.75
N ARG A 294 10.61 -2.86 -8.85
CA ARG A 294 12.04 -2.56 -8.92
C ARG A 294 12.32 -1.08 -8.73
N ALA A 295 11.47 -0.20 -9.27
CA ALA A 295 11.58 1.24 -9.06
C ALA A 295 11.34 1.62 -7.59
N ALA A 296 10.28 1.10 -6.97
CA ALA A 296 9.99 1.31 -5.56
C ALA A 296 11.13 0.81 -4.65
N HIS A 297 11.68 -0.37 -4.96
CA HIS A 297 12.82 -0.91 -4.24
C HIS A 297 14.03 0.04 -4.29
N ARG A 298 14.39 0.57 -5.47
CA ARG A 298 15.50 1.54 -5.59
C ARG A 298 15.26 2.79 -4.76
N ILE A 299 14.05 3.36 -4.83
CA ILE A 299 13.67 4.58 -4.10
C ILE A 299 13.77 4.37 -2.58
N VAL A 300 13.25 3.25 -2.08
CA VAL A 300 13.25 2.95 -0.64
C VAL A 300 14.67 2.64 -0.15
N VAL A 301 15.45 1.88 -0.91
CA VAL A 301 16.85 1.55 -0.56
C VAL A 301 17.73 2.81 -0.57
N ALA A 302 17.50 3.72 -1.50
CA ALA A 302 18.22 5.00 -1.58
C ALA A 302 17.76 6.03 -0.52
N GLY A 303 16.65 5.78 0.20
CA GLY A 303 16.10 6.70 1.19
C GLY A 303 15.52 7.99 0.60
N GLU A 304 15.08 7.95 -0.66
CA GLU A 304 14.57 9.13 -1.38
C GLU A 304 13.19 9.59 -0.90
N ILE A 305 12.50 8.78 -0.10
CA ILE A 305 11.21 9.09 0.52
C ILE A 305 11.31 8.77 2.01
N ASP A 306 10.92 9.73 2.86
CA ASP A 306 10.82 9.50 4.31
C ASP A 306 9.61 8.63 4.65
N LEU A 307 9.88 7.40 5.06
CA LEU A 307 8.89 6.41 5.46
C LEU A 307 8.71 6.29 6.98
N SER A 308 9.46 7.05 7.76
CA SER A 308 9.52 6.93 9.23
C SER A 308 8.16 7.11 9.92
N LEU A 309 7.31 7.97 9.36
CA LEU A 309 5.96 8.22 9.89
C LEU A 309 5.06 6.98 9.80
N PHE A 310 5.25 6.15 8.77
CA PHE A 310 4.44 4.96 8.52
C PHE A 310 4.96 3.71 9.26
N ALA A 311 6.20 3.72 9.71
CA ALA A 311 6.86 2.60 10.37
C ALA A 311 6.75 2.62 11.90
N ARG A 312 5.89 3.47 12.47
CA ARG A 312 5.83 3.71 13.93
C ARG A 312 5.03 2.68 14.71
N ASP A 313 3.97 2.17 14.11
CA ASP A 313 3.00 1.34 14.80
C ASP A 313 3.19 -0.12 14.39
N SER A 314 3.90 -0.86 15.24
CA SER A 314 4.21 -2.29 15.05
C SER A 314 3.53 -3.15 16.11
N PHE A 315 3.10 -4.36 15.74
CA PHE A 315 2.31 -5.27 16.55
C PHE A 315 2.81 -6.71 16.37
N GLY A 316 2.72 -7.54 17.42
CA GLY A 316 2.84 -8.98 17.27
C GLY A 316 1.62 -9.58 16.55
N LEU A 317 1.70 -10.85 16.14
CA LEU A 317 0.52 -11.55 15.59
C LEU A 317 -0.60 -11.66 16.62
N GLU A 318 -0.26 -11.82 17.87
CA GLU A 318 -1.19 -11.85 19.01
C GLU A 318 -1.96 -10.54 19.20
N ASP A 319 -1.39 -9.43 18.80
CA ASP A 319 -1.97 -8.09 18.89
C ASP A 319 -2.77 -7.67 17.64
N PHE A 320 -3.04 -8.60 16.71
CA PHE A 320 -3.70 -8.31 15.44
C PHE A 320 -5.05 -7.61 15.58
N ALA A 321 -5.86 -8.05 16.57
CA ALA A 321 -7.17 -7.44 16.83
C ALA A 321 -7.04 -5.94 17.19
N GLU A 322 -6.04 -5.57 17.97
CA GLU A 322 -5.75 -4.19 18.34
C GLU A 322 -5.21 -3.40 17.13
N ALA A 323 -4.32 -3.99 16.33
CA ALA A 323 -3.85 -3.38 15.07
C ALA A 323 -5.04 -3.06 14.14
N LEU A 324 -5.94 -4.02 13.97
CA LEU A 324 -7.14 -3.88 13.13
C LEU A 324 -8.08 -2.80 13.67
N ARG A 325 -8.32 -2.78 14.98
CA ARG A 325 -9.14 -1.76 15.65
C ARG A 325 -8.57 -0.35 15.42
N ARG A 326 -7.26 -0.16 15.62
CA ARG A 326 -6.61 1.15 15.48
C ARG A 326 -6.60 1.63 14.04
N VAL A 327 -6.40 0.74 13.07
CA VAL A 327 -6.46 1.10 11.63
C VAL A 327 -7.89 1.49 11.25
N ARG A 328 -8.91 0.72 11.66
CA ARG A 328 -10.33 1.04 11.42
C ARG A 328 -10.76 2.32 12.12
N GLY A 329 -10.30 2.53 13.35
CA GLY A 329 -10.52 3.76 14.12
C GLY A 329 -9.76 4.98 13.60
N ARG A 330 -8.94 4.83 12.56
CA ARG A 330 -8.09 5.90 11.97
C ARG A 330 -7.11 6.52 12.97
N GLU A 331 -6.76 5.78 14.03
CA GLU A 331 -5.84 6.22 15.08
C GLU A 331 -4.38 6.18 14.61
N ILE A 332 -4.08 5.33 13.63
CA ILE A 332 -2.76 5.16 13.02
C ILE A 332 -2.85 5.18 11.50
N LEU A 333 -1.76 5.52 10.85
CA LEU A 333 -1.67 5.57 9.39
C LEU A 333 -1.44 4.18 8.78
N LYS A 334 -0.61 3.37 9.44
CA LYS A 334 -0.22 2.05 8.99
C LYS A 334 0.05 1.16 10.19
N ALA A 335 -0.39 -0.08 10.16
CA ALA A 335 0.03 -1.12 11.09
C ALA A 335 1.02 -2.06 10.41
N ILE A 336 2.08 -2.44 11.12
CA ILE A 336 3.07 -3.42 10.66
C ILE A 336 3.06 -4.58 11.64
N LEU A 337 2.80 -5.78 11.16
CA LEU A 337 2.92 -6.99 11.95
C LEU A 337 4.37 -7.49 11.94
N LEU A 338 4.83 -7.96 13.08
CA LEU A 338 6.16 -8.53 13.31
C LEU A 338 5.99 -10.01 13.70
N PRO A 339 5.79 -10.93 12.74
CA PRO A 339 5.47 -12.32 13.01
C PRO A 339 6.63 -13.09 13.62
N GLY A 340 7.85 -12.85 13.15
CA GLY A 340 9.04 -13.52 13.66
C GLY A 340 9.50 -12.88 14.97
N LYS A 341 9.79 -13.68 16.00
CA LYS A 341 10.69 -13.25 17.06
C LYS A 341 12.10 -13.32 16.48
N GLY A 342 12.52 -12.24 15.80
CA GLY A 342 13.91 -12.14 15.35
C GLY A 342 14.84 -12.30 16.56
N ASP A 343 15.93 -13.02 16.37
CA ASP A 343 17.04 -13.20 17.34
C ASP A 343 17.82 -11.89 17.62
N GLU A 344 17.14 -10.76 17.64
CA GLU A 344 17.72 -9.49 18.06
C GLU A 344 17.09 -9.11 19.39
N GLY A 345 17.91 -9.32 20.42
CA GLY A 345 17.64 -9.04 21.81
C GLY A 345 16.91 -7.74 22.08
N GLU A 346 16.04 -7.82 23.03
CA GLU A 346 15.46 -6.75 23.85
C GLU A 346 16.03 -5.35 23.61
N LYS A 347 15.39 -4.58 22.77
CA LYS A 347 15.49 -3.11 22.83
C LYS A 347 14.11 -2.51 23.06
N LYS A 348 13.82 -2.40 24.39
CA LYS A 348 12.92 -1.46 25.07
C LYS A 348 11.66 -1.02 24.30
N ARG A 349 10.54 -1.69 24.64
CA ARG A 349 9.21 -1.12 24.55
C ARG A 349 9.20 0.24 25.27
N PRO A 350 8.74 1.34 24.65
CA PRO A 350 8.45 2.54 25.41
C PRO A 350 7.29 2.24 26.36
N ALA A 351 7.58 2.29 27.66
CA ALA A 351 6.60 2.07 28.70
C ALA A 351 5.41 3.04 28.55
N ALA A 352 4.21 2.49 28.49
CA ALA A 352 2.97 3.26 28.55
C ALA A 352 2.97 4.05 29.87
N LYS A 353 3.01 5.39 29.80
CA LYS A 353 2.90 6.28 30.96
C LYS A 353 1.51 6.10 31.56
N LYS A 354 1.43 5.36 32.69
CA LYS A 354 0.26 5.36 33.58
C LYS A 354 0.00 6.80 34.01
N LYS A 355 -1.12 7.38 33.59
CA LYS A 355 -1.65 8.61 34.18
C LYS A 355 -1.91 8.37 35.66
N ARG A 356 -1.10 9.00 36.52
CA ARG A 356 -1.42 9.12 37.96
C ARG A 356 -2.63 10.03 38.09
N THR A 357 -3.76 9.49 38.52
CA THR A 357 -4.89 10.26 39.03
C THR A 357 -4.44 10.86 40.36
N ALA A 358 -4.25 12.17 40.39
CA ALA A 358 -4.08 12.90 41.63
C ALA A 358 -5.46 13.06 42.28
N GLY A 359 -5.69 12.32 43.35
CA GLY A 359 -6.83 12.56 44.25
C GLY A 359 -6.67 13.91 44.96
N LYS A 360 -7.69 14.75 44.83
CA LYS A 360 -7.84 15.91 45.70
C LYS A 360 -8.46 15.46 47.06
N ARG A 361 -7.79 15.82 48.10
CA ARG A 361 -8.43 16.14 49.39
C ARG A 361 -8.63 17.64 49.49
#